data_32af3d401fd574d4e7e869b0edbb7529
#
_entry.id   32af3d401fd574d4e7e869b0edbb7529
#
_cell.length_a   1.000
_cell.length_b   1.000
_cell.length_c   1.000
_cell.angle_alpha   90.00
_cell.angle_beta   90.00
_cell.angle_gamma   90.00
#
_symmetry.space_group_name_H-M   'P 1'
#
loop_
_entity.id
_entity.type
_entity.pdbx_description
1 polymer ?
#
loop_
_entity_poly.entity_id
_entity_poly.type
_entity_poly.pdbx_seq_one_letter_code
_entity_poly.pdbx_strand_id
1 'polypeptide(L)'
;MEKVVIKATKRDVVGKKVSQLRREGKMPGVVYGHHIEPIAIVMDAREVTRAMIGLTPSSIVTIDIDGEDHAALIRERQRDYLRNKFIHIDFQAVSRTEKIRARIETVLEGTAPAVKNYNGIVLHEKEYIEVEALPEHLPERFVIDISNLNRIGDMIRISDMKIADDVTVFDDVNDVIVSISGVKEDTADEEEAAGADEPEVVEKGKKEEEA
;
A
#
# COMPACT_ATOMS: atom_id res chain seq x y z
N MET A 1 -22.16 6.94 4.18
CA MET A 1 -20.89 6.79 4.89
C MET A 1 -21.15 6.70 6.39
N GLU A 2 -20.82 5.60 7.02
CA GLU A 2 -20.88 5.51 8.49
C GLU A 2 -19.76 6.39 9.07
N LYS A 3 -20.15 7.33 9.94
CA LYS A 3 -19.17 8.16 10.64
C LYS A 3 -18.52 7.31 11.73
N VAL A 4 -17.30 6.86 11.50
CA VAL A 4 -16.52 6.16 12.51
C VAL A 4 -15.98 7.20 13.49
N VAL A 5 -16.38 7.07 14.78
CA VAL A 5 -15.89 7.93 15.85
C VAL A 5 -14.84 7.18 16.67
N ILE A 6 -13.67 7.79 16.82
CA ILE A 6 -12.55 7.25 17.61
C ILE A 6 -12.35 8.13 18.83
N LYS A 7 -12.44 7.55 20.02
CA LYS A 7 -12.18 8.25 21.28
C LYS A 7 -10.69 8.32 21.57
N ALA A 8 -10.21 9.52 21.85
CA ALA A 8 -8.82 9.79 22.17
C ALA A 8 -8.69 10.72 23.36
N THR A 9 -7.58 10.63 24.08
CA THR A 9 -7.22 11.57 25.14
C THR A 9 -5.86 12.19 24.86
N LYS A 10 -5.65 13.44 25.26
CA LYS A 10 -4.35 14.11 25.12
C LYS A 10 -3.31 13.40 25.98
N ARG A 11 -2.08 13.29 25.47
CA ARG A 11 -0.96 12.68 26.21
C ARG A 11 0.23 13.62 26.33
N ASP A 12 0.85 13.63 27.50
CA ASP A 12 2.10 14.35 27.76
C ASP A 12 3.32 13.43 27.65
N VAL A 13 3.08 12.10 27.61
CA VAL A 13 4.14 11.10 27.59
C VAL A 13 4.73 11.00 26.17
N VAL A 14 6.03 11.30 26.07
CA VAL A 14 6.79 11.27 24.81
C VAL A 14 8.04 10.40 24.92
N GLY A 15 8.64 10.08 23.78
CA GLY A 15 9.90 9.34 23.69
C GLY A 15 9.79 7.88 24.16
N LYS A 16 10.82 7.39 24.85
CA LYS A 16 10.95 5.97 25.22
C LYS A 16 9.81 5.43 26.11
N LYS A 17 9.17 6.30 26.88
CA LYS A 17 8.04 5.93 27.76
C LYS A 17 6.78 5.49 27.01
N VAL A 18 6.65 5.83 25.73
CA VAL A 18 5.53 5.41 24.87
C VAL A 18 5.45 3.88 24.73
N SER A 19 6.57 3.17 24.88
CA SER A 19 6.57 1.70 24.86
C SER A 19 5.77 1.08 26.01
N GLN A 20 5.66 1.77 27.15
CA GLN A 20 4.84 1.34 28.27
C GLN A 20 3.35 1.41 27.94
N LEU A 21 2.89 2.51 27.31
CA LEU A 21 1.49 2.65 26.88
C LEU A 21 1.07 1.50 25.95
N ARG A 22 1.94 1.10 25.04
CA ARG A 22 1.66 -0.04 24.14
C ARG A 22 1.54 -1.36 24.89
N ARG A 23 2.30 -1.58 25.97
CA ARG A 23 2.19 -2.77 26.84
C ARG A 23 0.88 -2.78 27.62
N GLU A 24 0.38 -1.61 28.00
CA GLU A 24 -0.91 -1.42 28.68
C GLU A 24 -2.11 -1.54 27.74
N GLY A 25 -1.89 -1.83 26.44
CA GLY A 25 -2.97 -1.97 25.45
C GLY A 25 -3.44 -0.63 24.89
N LYS A 26 -2.70 0.44 25.12
CA LYS A 26 -2.97 1.77 24.57
C LYS A 26 -2.16 2.00 23.31
N MET A 27 -2.74 2.70 22.35
CA MET A 27 -2.11 3.05 21.08
C MET A 27 -1.86 4.55 21.03
N PRO A 28 -0.61 4.97 20.84
CA PRO A 28 -0.26 6.36 20.63
C PRO A 28 -0.62 6.77 19.20
N GLY A 29 -1.01 8.02 19.02
CA GLY A 29 -1.23 8.68 17.74
C GLY A 29 -0.88 10.16 17.82
N VAL A 30 -0.97 10.83 16.68
CA VAL A 30 -0.82 12.28 16.56
C VAL A 30 -1.92 12.79 15.64
N VAL A 31 -2.53 13.89 16.02
CA VAL A 31 -3.44 14.68 15.17
C VAL A 31 -2.73 15.97 14.81
N TYR A 32 -2.63 16.27 13.53
CA TYR A 32 -2.02 17.50 13.03
C TYR A 32 -2.79 18.01 11.81
N GLY A 33 -2.63 19.26 11.45
CA GLY A 33 -3.30 19.85 10.29
C GLY A 33 -2.97 21.33 10.13
N HIS A 34 -3.51 21.92 9.06
CA HIS A 34 -3.17 23.29 8.69
C HIS A 34 -3.62 24.35 9.73
N HIS A 35 -4.69 24.07 10.50
CA HIS A 35 -5.27 24.99 11.47
C HIS A 35 -5.21 24.49 12.92
N ILE A 36 -4.47 23.39 13.17
CA ILE A 36 -4.41 22.77 14.49
C ILE A 36 -2.94 22.50 14.82
N GLU A 37 -2.52 22.92 16.01
CA GLU A 37 -1.21 22.51 16.54
C GLU A 37 -1.17 21.00 16.72
N PRO A 38 -0.02 20.35 16.45
CA PRO A 38 0.10 18.91 16.60
C PRO A 38 -0.25 18.45 18.01
N ILE A 39 -1.31 17.67 18.14
CA ILE A 39 -1.80 17.12 19.41
C ILE A 39 -1.36 15.66 19.48
N ALA A 40 -0.55 15.33 20.49
CA ALA A 40 -0.23 13.96 20.80
C ALA A 40 -1.40 13.31 21.54
N ILE A 41 -1.91 12.18 21.02
CA ILE A 41 -3.07 11.48 21.56
C ILE A 41 -2.75 10.06 21.95
N VAL A 42 -3.58 9.49 22.81
CA VAL A 42 -3.59 8.08 23.14
C VAL A 42 -5.03 7.54 23.07
N MET A 43 -5.14 6.34 22.52
CA MET A 43 -6.41 5.67 22.24
C MET A 43 -6.39 4.23 22.77
N ASP A 44 -7.53 3.59 22.91
CA ASP A 44 -7.58 2.14 23.17
C ASP A 44 -7.23 1.35 21.91
N ALA A 45 -6.19 0.49 22.02
CA ALA A 45 -5.69 -0.25 20.87
C ALA A 45 -6.71 -1.24 20.28
N ARG A 46 -7.62 -1.78 21.11
CA ARG A 46 -8.64 -2.74 20.66
C ARG A 46 -9.78 -2.03 19.93
N GLU A 47 -10.25 -0.92 20.49
CA GLU A 47 -11.31 -0.10 19.87
C GLU A 47 -10.86 0.42 18.52
N VAL A 48 -9.66 1.00 18.46
CA VAL A 48 -9.12 1.54 17.20
C VAL A 48 -8.86 0.43 16.19
N THR A 49 -8.28 -0.70 16.60
CA THR A 49 -8.07 -1.83 15.67
C THR A 49 -9.40 -2.30 15.07
N ARG A 50 -10.47 -2.33 15.86
CA ARG A 50 -11.81 -2.69 15.37
C ARG A 50 -12.38 -1.63 14.43
N ALA A 51 -12.24 -0.36 14.77
CA ALA A 51 -12.68 0.76 13.96
C ALA A 51 -11.94 0.84 12.60
N MET A 52 -10.66 0.42 12.57
CA MET A 52 -9.84 0.40 11.36
C MET A 52 -10.19 -0.71 10.36
N ILE A 53 -11.01 -1.69 10.79
CA ILE A 53 -11.46 -2.77 9.88
C ILE A 53 -12.41 -2.15 8.86
N GLY A 54 -12.07 -2.25 7.58
CA GLY A 54 -12.88 -1.72 6.46
C GLY A 54 -12.63 -0.25 6.12
N LEU A 55 -11.79 0.47 6.89
CA LEU A 55 -11.39 1.83 6.53
C LEU A 55 -10.23 1.82 5.53
N THR A 56 -10.40 2.60 4.47
CA THR A 56 -9.37 2.88 3.47
C THR A 56 -8.48 4.05 3.92
N PRO A 57 -7.31 4.26 3.31
CA PRO A 57 -6.47 5.44 3.58
C PRO A 57 -7.16 6.78 3.26
N SER A 58 -8.20 6.75 2.44
CA SER A 58 -9.00 7.92 2.08
C SER A 58 -10.22 8.15 2.97
N SER A 59 -10.49 7.24 3.93
CA SER A 59 -11.66 7.35 4.81
C SER A 59 -11.47 8.49 5.82
N ILE A 60 -12.49 9.33 5.94
CA ILE A 60 -12.55 10.41 6.92
C ILE A 60 -13.17 9.86 8.20
N VAL A 61 -12.47 10.02 9.30
CA VAL A 61 -12.91 9.62 10.64
C VAL A 61 -13.11 10.83 11.53
N THR A 62 -14.01 10.71 12.51
CA THR A 62 -14.17 11.72 13.55
C THR A 62 -13.38 11.27 14.78
N ILE A 63 -12.49 12.12 15.27
CA ILE A 63 -11.71 11.86 16.48
C ILE A 63 -12.28 12.75 17.58
N ASP A 64 -12.78 12.13 18.63
CA ASP A 64 -13.20 12.80 19.88
C ASP A 64 -11.98 12.92 20.79
N ILE A 65 -11.47 14.15 20.96
CA ILE A 65 -10.32 14.43 21.83
C ILE A 65 -10.83 15.19 23.06
N ASP A 66 -10.98 14.50 24.18
CA ASP A 66 -11.46 15.06 25.44
C ASP A 66 -12.80 15.83 25.31
N GLY A 67 -13.68 15.40 24.39
CA GLY A 67 -15.00 16.00 24.13
C GLY A 67 -15.04 16.99 22.97
N GLU A 68 -13.94 17.18 22.24
CA GLU A 68 -13.87 17.98 21.03
C GLU A 68 -13.77 17.07 19.79
N ASP A 69 -14.72 17.19 18.88
CA ASP A 69 -14.77 16.39 17.65
C ASP A 69 -13.94 17.03 16.55
N HIS A 70 -12.97 16.27 16.04
CA HIS A 70 -12.13 16.66 14.92
C HIS A 70 -12.31 15.69 13.74
N ALA A 71 -12.68 16.23 12.57
CA ALA A 71 -12.67 15.44 11.34
C ALA A 71 -11.22 15.27 10.87
N ALA A 72 -10.80 14.04 10.63
CA ALA A 72 -9.43 13.75 10.23
C ALA A 72 -9.36 12.63 9.20
N LEU A 73 -8.35 12.72 8.34
CA LEU A 73 -7.94 11.68 7.41
C LEU A 73 -6.85 10.82 8.04
N ILE A 74 -6.88 9.53 7.78
CA ILE A 74 -5.82 8.61 8.22
C ILE A 74 -4.64 8.74 7.25
N ARG A 75 -3.53 9.35 7.70
CA ARG A 75 -2.37 9.60 6.86
C ARG A 75 -1.41 8.42 6.83
N GLU A 76 -1.11 7.87 8.01
CA GLU A 76 -0.19 6.75 8.15
C GLU A 76 -0.68 5.77 9.22
N ARG A 77 -0.49 4.50 8.96
CA ARG A 77 -0.79 3.38 9.87
C ARG A 77 0.44 2.52 10.03
N GLN A 78 1.11 2.61 11.16
CA GLN A 78 2.25 1.74 11.47
C GLN A 78 1.76 0.45 12.11
N ARG A 79 2.15 -0.69 11.54
CA ARG A 79 1.74 -2.01 12.02
C ARG A 79 2.95 -2.86 12.38
N ASP A 80 2.88 -3.54 13.52
CA ASP A 80 3.79 -4.63 13.87
C ASP A 80 3.29 -5.91 13.20
N TYR A 81 3.95 -6.33 12.13
CA TYR A 81 3.55 -7.50 11.35
C TYR A 81 3.76 -8.82 12.12
N LEU A 82 4.72 -8.87 13.06
CA LEU A 82 4.97 -10.05 13.89
C LEU A 82 3.85 -10.29 14.90
N ARG A 83 3.35 -9.21 15.51
CA ARG A 83 2.30 -9.25 16.53
C ARG A 83 0.91 -8.95 15.98
N ASN A 84 0.84 -8.58 14.71
CA ASN A 84 -0.38 -8.19 14.01
C ASN A 84 -1.16 -7.07 14.73
N LYS A 85 -0.44 -6.05 15.23
CA LYS A 85 -1.02 -4.93 16.00
C LYS A 85 -0.58 -3.60 15.41
N PHE A 86 -1.47 -2.62 15.44
CA PHE A 86 -1.09 -1.24 15.12
C PHE A 86 -0.21 -0.67 16.24
N ILE A 87 0.85 0.05 15.85
CA ILE A 87 1.84 0.66 16.75
C ILE A 87 1.60 2.15 16.88
N HIS A 88 1.24 2.81 15.78
CA HIS A 88 1.03 4.25 15.68
C HIS A 88 0.05 4.56 14.55
N ILE A 89 -0.71 5.61 14.70
CA ILE A 89 -1.57 6.15 13.65
C ILE A 89 -1.42 7.67 13.63
N ASP A 90 -1.25 8.19 12.43
CA ASP A 90 -1.19 9.60 12.14
C ASP A 90 -2.49 10.06 11.52
N PHE A 91 -3.07 11.09 12.10
CA PHE A 91 -4.30 11.69 11.65
C PHE A 91 -4.04 13.11 11.17
N GLN A 92 -4.47 13.40 9.95
CA GLN A 92 -4.43 14.74 9.41
C GLN A 92 -5.82 15.36 9.56
N ALA A 93 -5.97 16.37 10.43
CA ALA A 93 -7.21 17.11 10.56
C ALA A 93 -7.53 17.80 9.23
N VAL A 94 -8.78 17.69 8.81
CA VAL A 94 -9.25 18.21 7.53
C VAL A 94 -10.35 19.24 7.72
N SER A 95 -10.28 20.31 6.91
CA SER A 95 -11.35 21.30 6.78
C SER A 95 -12.22 20.93 5.59
N ARG A 96 -13.53 21.15 5.67
CA ARG A 96 -14.46 20.87 4.55
C ARG A 96 -14.23 21.74 3.33
N THR A 97 -13.52 22.86 3.49
CA THR A 97 -13.34 23.87 2.45
C THR A 97 -11.99 23.75 1.73
N GLU A 98 -11.08 22.95 2.24
CA GLU A 98 -9.72 22.81 1.68
C GLU A 98 -9.56 21.50 0.92
N LYS A 99 -8.88 21.57 -0.23
CA LYS A 99 -8.48 20.40 -0.96
C LYS A 99 -7.39 19.65 -0.18
N ILE A 100 -7.52 18.36 -0.11
CA ILE A 100 -6.56 17.48 0.55
C ILE A 100 -6.00 16.47 -0.43
N ARG A 101 -4.73 16.11 -0.21
CA ARG A 101 -4.08 15.03 -0.96
C ARG A 101 -4.26 13.74 -0.19
N ALA A 102 -4.80 12.74 -0.86
CA ALA A 102 -5.00 11.41 -0.29
C ALA A 102 -4.53 10.33 -1.27
N ARG A 103 -4.16 9.18 -0.71
CA ARG A 103 -3.89 7.96 -1.46
C ARG A 103 -5.15 7.13 -1.52
N ILE A 104 -5.63 6.89 -2.73
CA ILE A 104 -6.82 6.08 -2.98
C ILE A 104 -6.38 4.69 -3.41
N GLU A 105 -6.92 3.68 -2.76
CA GLU A 105 -6.68 2.28 -3.09
C GLU A 105 -7.33 1.91 -4.42
N THR A 106 -6.59 1.18 -5.26
CA THR A 106 -7.09 0.62 -6.52
C THR A 106 -7.47 -0.85 -6.28
N VAL A 107 -8.71 -1.21 -6.61
CA VAL A 107 -9.24 -2.55 -6.45
C VAL A 107 -9.55 -3.13 -7.82
N LEU A 108 -9.02 -4.33 -8.10
CA LEU A 108 -9.27 -5.03 -9.35
C LEU A 108 -10.57 -5.81 -9.25
N GLU A 109 -11.44 -5.64 -10.24
CA GLU A 109 -12.68 -6.39 -10.35
C GLU A 109 -12.73 -7.19 -11.66
N GLY A 110 -13.35 -8.37 -11.61
CA GLY A 110 -13.48 -9.25 -12.77
C GLY A 110 -12.37 -10.28 -12.88
N THR A 111 -12.28 -10.91 -14.04
CA THR A 111 -11.24 -11.92 -14.36
C THR A 111 -10.70 -11.63 -15.74
N ALA A 112 -9.41 -11.43 -15.88
CA ALA A 112 -8.77 -11.19 -17.16
C ALA A 112 -8.80 -12.47 -18.01
N PRO A 113 -9.34 -12.43 -19.25
CA PRO A 113 -9.31 -13.57 -20.17
C PRO A 113 -7.90 -14.05 -20.49
N ALA A 114 -6.92 -13.14 -20.48
CA ALA A 114 -5.51 -13.47 -20.71
C ALA A 114 -4.96 -14.47 -19.68
N VAL A 115 -5.42 -14.42 -18.44
CA VAL A 115 -5.02 -15.38 -17.38
C VAL A 115 -5.56 -16.78 -17.71
N LYS A 116 -6.82 -16.88 -18.18
CA LYS A 116 -7.45 -18.17 -18.48
C LYS A 116 -6.95 -18.80 -19.77
N ASN A 117 -6.73 -17.97 -20.81
CA ASN A 117 -6.43 -18.43 -22.16
C ASN A 117 -4.94 -18.61 -22.44
N TYR A 118 -4.09 -17.83 -21.78
CA TYR A 118 -2.66 -17.77 -22.06
C TYR A 118 -1.78 -17.95 -20.82
N ASN A 119 -2.35 -18.40 -19.68
CA ASN A 119 -1.63 -18.51 -18.40
C ASN A 119 -0.90 -17.22 -18.01
N GLY A 120 -1.46 -16.06 -18.35
CA GLY A 120 -0.90 -14.77 -17.98
C GLY A 120 -0.98 -14.51 -16.48
N ILE A 121 -0.05 -13.72 -15.96
CA ILE A 121 -0.05 -13.24 -14.57
C ILE A 121 -0.49 -11.79 -14.56
N VAL A 122 -1.48 -11.47 -13.72
CA VAL A 122 -1.87 -10.08 -13.45
C VAL A 122 -0.84 -9.45 -12.52
N LEU A 123 -0.17 -8.41 -12.99
CA LEU A 123 0.72 -7.59 -12.18
C LEU A 123 -0.03 -6.31 -11.82
N HIS A 124 -0.25 -6.10 -10.52
CA HIS A 124 -0.80 -4.87 -9.98
C HIS A 124 0.37 -3.95 -9.60
N GLU A 125 0.74 -3.03 -10.49
CA GLU A 125 1.94 -2.20 -10.33
C GLU A 125 1.69 -1.03 -9.38
N LYS A 126 0.48 -0.44 -9.43
CA LYS A 126 0.09 0.65 -8.53
C LYS A 126 -1.15 0.27 -7.72
N GLU A 127 -0.95 -0.04 -6.46
CA GLU A 127 -2.04 -0.32 -5.50
C GLU A 127 -2.72 0.95 -5.01
N TYR A 128 -2.06 2.12 -5.14
CA TYR A 128 -2.55 3.42 -4.68
C TYR A 128 -2.28 4.48 -5.72
N ILE A 129 -3.21 5.42 -5.86
CA ILE A 129 -3.10 6.61 -6.72
C ILE A 129 -3.21 7.84 -5.82
N GLU A 130 -2.29 8.80 -5.96
CA GLU A 130 -2.36 10.07 -5.26
C GLU A 130 -3.29 11.04 -5.97
N VAL A 131 -4.29 11.52 -5.24
CA VAL A 131 -5.27 12.48 -5.74
C VAL A 131 -5.43 13.67 -4.80
N GLU A 132 -5.85 14.79 -5.36
CA GLU A 132 -6.26 15.99 -4.62
C GLU A 132 -7.73 16.27 -4.89
N ALA A 133 -8.52 16.28 -3.83
CA ALA A 133 -9.95 16.57 -3.89
C ALA A 133 -10.44 17.24 -2.60
N LEU A 134 -11.66 17.77 -2.63
CA LEU A 134 -12.36 18.15 -1.41
C LEU A 134 -12.73 16.89 -0.61
N PRO A 135 -12.79 16.95 0.74
CA PRO A 135 -13.13 15.81 1.57
C PRO A 135 -14.47 15.14 1.22
N GLU A 136 -15.44 15.94 0.73
CA GLU A 136 -16.77 15.44 0.34
C GLU A 136 -16.76 14.67 -0.99
N HIS A 137 -15.79 14.96 -1.87
CA HIS A 137 -15.66 14.34 -3.20
C HIS A 137 -14.55 13.28 -3.27
N LEU A 138 -13.96 12.94 -2.13
CA LEU A 138 -12.89 11.95 -2.08
C LEU A 138 -13.46 10.53 -2.25
N PRO A 139 -13.10 9.78 -3.30
CA PRO A 139 -13.56 8.41 -3.45
C PRO A 139 -12.88 7.49 -2.43
N GLU A 140 -13.58 6.47 -1.96
CA GLU A 140 -13.02 5.50 -1.02
C GLU A 140 -12.04 4.54 -1.72
N ARG A 141 -12.33 4.18 -2.96
CA ARG A 141 -11.50 3.28 -3.79
C ARG A 141 -11.76 3.52 -5.26
N PHE A 142 -10.80 3.17 -6.09
CA PHE A 142 -10.98 3.08 -7.54
C PHE A 142 -11.15 1.62 -7.94
N VAL A 143 -12.26 1.32 -8.59
CA VAL A 143 -12.55 -0.04 -9.11
C VAL A 143 -12.10 -0.10 -10.56
N ILE A 144 -11.21 -1.05 -10.85
CA ILE A 144 -10.64 -1.26 -12.18
C ILE A 144 -11.11 -2.60 -12.71
N ASP A 145 -11.88 -2.57 -13.80
CA ASP A 145 -12.35 -3.77 -14.47
C ASP A 145 -11.25 -4.35 -15.37
N ILE A 146 -10.74 -5.53 -15.00
CA ILE A 146 -9.71 -6.26 -15.74
C ILE A 146 -10.29 -7.22 -16.80
N SER A 147 -11.59 -7.26 -16.99
CA SER A 147 -12.26 -8.16 -17.95
C SER A 147 -11.89 -7.87 -19.41
N ASN A 148 -11.37 -6.67 -19.67
CA ASN A 148 -10.95 -6.22 -20.99
C ASN A 148 -9.52 -6.66 -21.37
N LEU A 149 -8.74 -7.22 -20.42
CA LEU A 149 -7.36 -7.67 -20.66
C LEU A 149 -7.35 -9.05 -21.30
N ASN A 150 -7.24 -9.08 -22.63
CA ASN A 150 -7.40 -10.30 -23.42
C ASN A 150 -6.08 -10.99 -23.77
N ARG A 151 -4.95 -10.27 -23.77
CA ARG A 151 -3.65 -10.75 -24.24
C ARG A 151 -2.54 -10.48 -23.23
N ILE A 152 -1.46 -11.25 -23.33
CA ILE A 152 -0.21 -10.97 -22.64
C ILE A 152 0.35 -9.64 -23.21
N GLY A 153 0.73 -8.72 -22.31
CA GLY A 153 1.18 -7.37 -22.65
C GLY A 153 0.07 -6.31 -22.62
N ASP A 154 -1.20 -6.69 -22.46
CA ASP A 154 -2.27 -5.71 -22.24
C ASP A 154 -2.05 -5.02 -20.88
N MET A 155 -2.33 -3.71 -20.84
CA MET A 155 -2.16 -2.88 -19.66
C MET A 155 -3.29 -1.87 -19.53
N ILE A 156 -3.57 -1.47 -18.30
CA ILE A 156 -4.49 -0.38 -17.97
C ILE A 156 -3.68 0.74 -17.33
N ARG A 157 -3.85 1.94 -17.81
CA ARG A 157 -3.18 3.15 -17.32
C ARG A 157 -4.15 4.03 -16.54
N ILE A 158 -3.61 5.01 -15.83
CA ILE A 158 -4.41 6.02 -15.13
C ILE A 158 -5.32 6.78 -16.11
N SER A 159 -4.87 7.03 -17.36
CA SER A 159 -5.66 7.66 -18.44
C SER A 159 -6.94 6.93 -18.80
N ASP A 160 -6.98 5.61 -18.59
CA ASP A 160 -8.10 4.77 -19.00
C ASP A 160 -9.20 4.70 -17.90
N MET A 161 -8.92 5.28 -16.73
CA MET A 161 -9.84 5.31 -15.60
C MET A 161 -10.91 6.39 -15.75
N LYS A 162 -12.09 6.08 -15.28
CA LYS A 162 -13.16 7.06 -15.11
C LYS A 162 -12.99 7.79 -13.78
N ILE A 163 -12.38 8.96 -13.83
CA ILE A 163 -12.16 9.83 -12.68
C ILE A 163 -13.21 10.93 -12.70
N ALA A 164 -13.76 11.27 -11.53
CA ALA A 164 -14.71 12.38 -11.43
C ALA A 164 -13.98 13.72 -11.68
N ASP A 165 -14.67 14.69 -12.30
CA ASP A 165 -14.10 15.99 -12.65
C ASP A 165 -13.60 16.80 -11.44
N ASP A 166 -14.13 16.51 -10.25
CA ASP A 166 -13.77 17.15 -8.98
C ASP A 166 -12.50 16.61 -8.35
N VAL A 167 -11.90 15.56 -8.93
CA VAL A 167 -10.70 14.88 -8.41
C VAL A 167 -9.52 15.14 -9.34
N THR A 168 -8.47 15.75 -8.81
CA THR A 168 -7.23 15.99 -9.56
C THR A 168 -6.22 14.90 -9.23
N VAL A 169 -5.75 14.17 -10.23
CA VAL A 169 -4.69 13.15 -10.07
C VAL A 169 -3.32 13.82 -10.06
N PHE A 170 -2.47 13.43 -9.13
CA PHE A 170 -1.10 13.91 -9.00
C PHE A 170 -0.08 12.99 -9.67
N ASP A 171 -0.40 11.71 -9.80
CA ASP A 171 0.42 10.72 -10.49
C ASP A 171 0.43 10.97 -12.00
N ASP A 172 1.44 10.44 -12.71
CA ASP A 172 1.51 10.56 -14.16
C ASP A 172 0.35 9.77 -14.81
N VAL A 173 -0.37 10.43 -15.69
CA VAL A 173 -1.52 9.87 -16.43
C VAL A 173 -1.14 8.64 -17.25
N ASN A 174 0.15 8.54 -17.64
CA ASN A 174 0.69 7.42 -18.42
C ASN A 174 1.12 6.22 -17.55
N ASP A 175 1.15 6.38 -16.22
CA ASP A 175 1.55 5.29 -15.34
C ASP A 175 0.62 4.08 -15.48
N VAL A 176 1.24 2.91 -15.48
CA VAL A 176 0.53 1.64 -15.58
C VAL A 176 0.03 1.24 -14.17
N ILE A 177 -1.25 0.89 -14.08
CA ILE A 177 -1.85 0.41 -12.84
C ILE A 177 -1.83 -1.12 -12.81
N VAL A 178 -2.23 -1.72 -13.94
CA VAL A 178 -2.28 -3.17 -14.09
C VAL A 178 -1.70 -3.56 -15.43
N SER A 179 -0.88 -4.59 -15.45
CA SER A 179 -0.37 -5.21 -16.67
C SER A 179 -0.51 -6.73 -16.63
N ILE A 180 -0.56 -7.37 -17.79
CA ILE A 180 -0.52 -8.82 -17.92
C ILE A 180 0.85 -9.25 -18.40
N SER A 181 1.56 -9.99 -17.56
CA SER A 181 2.84 -10.63 -17.91
C SER A 181 2.64 -12.09 -18.28
N GLY A 182 3.42 -12.57 -19.26
CA GLY A 182 3.50 -14.01 -19.54
C GLY A 182 4.45 -14.70 -18.57
N VAL A 183 4.15 -15.92 -18.18
CA VAL A 183 5.12 -16.81 -17.56
C VAL A 183 6.18 -17.10 -18.60
N LYS A 184 7.41 -16.65 -18.42
CA LYS A 184 8.55 -17.25 -19.10
C LYS A 184 8.71 -18.64 -18.44
N GLU A 185 8.27 -19.69 -19.11
CA GLU A 185 8.83 -21.00 -18.85
C GLU A 185 10.33 -20.84 -19.21
N ASP A 186 11.19 -20.89 -18.20
CA ASP A 186 12.59 -21.23 -18.44
C ASP A 186 12.59 -22.66 -18.98
N THR A 187 12.38 -22.77 -20.27
CA THR A 187 12.83 -23.92 -21.02
C THR A 187 14.35 -23.84 -20.94
N ALA A 188 14.91 -24.48 -19.92
CA ALA A 188 16.26 -25.02 -20.02
C ALA A 188 16.21 -26.02 -21.16
N ASP A 189 16.34 -25.50 -22.37
CA ASP A 189 16.65 -26.33 -23.54
C ASP A 189 18.00 -26.94 -23.28
N GLU A 190 17.96 -28.21 -22.94
CA GLU A 190 19.00 -29.18 -23.22
C GLU A 190 19.42 -29.04 -24.70
N GLU A 191 20.33 -28.16 -24.98
CA GLU A 191 21.25 -28.35 -26.12
C GLU A 191 22.37 -29.27 -25.68
N GLU A 192 22.07 -30.55 -25.51
CA GLU A 192 23.01 -31.62 -25.79
C GLU A 192 23.22 -31.66 -27.31
N ALA A 193 24.06 -30.80 -27.79
CA ALA A 193 24.64 -30.98 -29.14
C ALA A 193 25.99 -31.72 -29.00
N ALA A 194 25.91 -32.96 -29.36
CA ALA A 194 27.02 -33.81 -29.72
C ALA A 194 28.24 -33.10 -30.32
N GLY A 195 29.37 -33.30 -29.70
CA GLY A 195 30.68 -32.91 -30.19
C GLY A 195 31.73 -33.73 -29.45
N ALA A 196 31.89 -34.99 -29.90
CA ALA A 196 32.98 -35.83 -29.54
C ALA A 196 34.29 -35.15 -29.96
N ASP A 197 35.19 -34.92 -29.03
CA ASP A 197 36.61 -35.03 -29.30
C ASP A 197 37.35 -35.43 -28.00
N GLU A 198 38.09 -36.51 -28.07
CA GLU A 198 38.88 -37.11 -27.00
C GLU A 198 40.03 -36.19 -26.62
N PRO A 199 40.37 -36.06 -25.34
CA PRO A 199 41.61 -35.42 -24.96
C PRO A 199 42.69 -36.50 -24.77
N GLU A 200 43.76 -36.33 -25.50
CA GLU A 200 45.06 -36.97 -25.29
C GLU A 200 45.63 -36.70 -23.88
N VAL A 201 45.96 -37.79 -23.23
CA VAL A 201 46.70 -37.84 -21.98
C VAL A 201 48.15 -37.43 -22.20
N VAL A 202 48.64 -36.43 -21.53
CA VAL A 202 50.09 -36.23 -21.29
C VAL A 202 50.36 -36.11 -19.80
N GLU A 203 50.90 -37.20 -19.30
CA GLU A 203 51.58 -37.33 -18.01
C GLU A 203 52.92 -36.56 -18.03
N LYS A 204 53.26 -35.87 -16.94
CA LYS A 204 54.57 -35.63 -16.32
C LYS A 204 54.53 -34.26 -15.61
N GLY A 205 55.03 -34.15 -14.43
CA GLY A 205 55.98 -34.81 -13.60
C GLY A 205 56.18 -34.01 -12.31
N LYS A 206 56.49 -34.73 -11.30
CA LYS A 206 56.92 -34.46 -9.95
C LYS A 206 57.99 -33.37 -9.80
N LYS A 207 57.91 -32.55 -8.73
CA LYS A 207 58.97 -32.12 -7.77
C LYS A 207 58.37 -31.09 -6.81
N GLU A 208 58.22 -31.34 -5.52
CA GLU A 208 59.19 -31.24 -4.41
C GLU A 208 59.96 -29.89 -4.39
N GLU A 209 59.67 -29.08 -3.38
CA GLU A 209 60.54 -28.77 -2.20
C GLU A 209 60.10 -27.39 -1.64
N GLU A 210 59.84 -27.41 -0.35
CA GLU A 210 60.42 -26.68 0.76
C GLU A 210 60.77 -25.18 0.61
N ALA A 211 60.07 -24.35 1.41
CA ALA A 211 60.63 -23.53 2.50
C ALA A 211 59.48 -22.75 3.17
#